data_6698771b2134694aa3230f343c3a7944
#
_entry.id   6698771b2134694aa3230f343c3a7944
#
_cell.length_a   1.000
_cell.length_b   1.000
_cell.length_c   1.000
_cell.angle_alpha   90.00
_cell.angle_beta   90.00
_cell.angle_gamma   90.00
#
_symmetry.space_group_name_H-M   'P 1'
#
loop_
_entity.id
_entity.type
_entity.pdbx_description
1 polymer ?
#
loop_
_entity_poly.entity_id
_entity_poly.type
_entity_poly.pdbx_seq_one_letter_code
_entity_poly.pdbx_strand_id
1 'polypeptide(L)'
;MKKIFIFLSLVIAAGCTQAQTPSTPPNIDNIPPFHILTKDSVYLTNANLKKGKPVMIIYFAPDCSHCQRLMYEMQPDMAQFKDIQIVMVTFTSNRLLQMLREFYKDYSFSKYPNIMMGTEYPNYAVQRYYQVANTPFIAVYDHKGKLVQAFPKPPKMPELIAAVKKS
;
A
#
# COMPACT_ATOMS: atom_id res chain seq x y z
N MET A 1 25.11 28.44 69.92
CA MET A 1 23.78 28.20 69.28
C MET A 1 23.92 28.43 67.79
N LYS A 2 24.17 27.34 67.02
CA LYS A 2 24.36 27.38 65.56
C LYS A 2 23.03 27.00 64.90
N LYS A 3 22.39 27.93 64.18
CA LYS A 3 21.18 27.70 63.41
C LYS A 3 21.58 27.15 62.04
N ILE A 4 21.25 25.90 61.78
CA ILE A 4 21.45 25.22 60.48
C ILE A 4 20.24 25.56 59.61
N PHE A 5 20.44 26.30 58.51
CA PHE A 5 19.44 26.52 57.46
C PHE A 5 19.55 25.39 56.45
N ILE A 6 18.55 24.53 56.41
CA ILE A 6 18.38 23.51 55.40
C ILE A 6 17.69 24.16 54.21
N PHE A 7 18.42 24.37 53.10
CA PHE A 7 17.86 24.75 51.81
C PHE A 7 17.27 23.51 51.14
N LEU A 8 15.95 23.46 51.10
CA LEU A 8 15.23 22.42 50.34
C LEU A 8 15.17 22.82 48.85
N SER A 9 16.06 22.27 48.03
CA SER A 9 16.07 22.51 46.58
C SER A 9 14.95 21.72 45.92
N LEU A 10 13.87 22.40 45.51
CA LEU A 10 12.79 21.84 44.74
C LEU A 10 13.21 21.71 43.27
N VAL A 11 13.58 20.51 42.84
CA VAL A 11 13.87 20.19 41.42
C VAL A 11 12.56 20.01 40.68
N ILE A 12 12.14 21.00 39.92
CA ILE A 12 11.01 20.91 39.01
C ILE A 12 11.49 20.18 37.74
N ALA A 13 11.18 18.89 37.67
CA ALA A 13 11.35 18.11 36.42
C ALA A 13 10.27 18.56 35.44
N ALA A 14 10.62 19.47 34.52
CA ALA A 14 9.80 19.79 33.36
C ALA A 14 9.82 18.60 32.41
N GLY A 15 8.84 17.69 32.54
CA GLY A 15 8.60 16.64 31.60
C GLY A 15 8.16 17.23 30.25
N CYS A 16 9.03 17.20 29.24
CA CYS A 16 8.64 17.46 27.86
C CYS A 16 7.71 16.35 27.41
N THR A 17 6.41 16.49 27.63
CA THR A 17 5.39 15.73 26.92
C THR A 17 5.43 16.19 25.45
N GLN A 18 6.09 15.41 24.59
CA GLN A 18 5.93 15.57 23.15
C GLN A 18 4.46 15.27 22.84
N ALA A 19 3.68 16.32 22.64
CA ALA A 19 2.35 16.21 22.07
C ALA A 19 2.51 15.63 20.66
N GLN A 20 2.19 14.34 20.48
CA GLN A 20 2.01 13.75 19.17
C GLN A 20 0.86 14.51 18.52
N THR A 21 1.16 15.35 17.54
CA THR A 21 0.15 15.96 16.67
C THR A 21 -0.64 14.82 16.04
N PRO A 22 -1.98 14.76 16.23
CA PRO A 22 -2.78 13.75 15.58
C PRO A 22 -2.61 13.94 14.06
N SER A 23 -1.97 12.97 13.41
CA SER A 23 -1.86 12.96 11.95
C SER A 23 -3.28 12.86 11.38
N THR A 24 -3.70 13.88 10.66
CA THR A 24 -4.97 13.82 9.91
C THR A 24 -4.94 12.58 9.01
N PRO A 25 -5.95 11.72 9.04
CA PRO A 25 -6.00 10.58 8.14
C PRO A 25 -5.80 11.05 6.68
N PRO A 26 -5.04 10.32 5.86
CA PRO A 26 -4.86 10.72 4.47
C PRO A 26 -6.20 10.74 3.75
N ASN A 27 -6.44 11.77 2.92
CA ASN A 27 -7.58 11.76 2.00
C ASN A 27 -7.25 10.83 0.82
N ILE A 28 -7.77 9.62 0.86
CA ILE A 28 -7.56 8.57 -0.14
C ILE A 28 -8.81 8.30 -0.98
N ASP A 29 -9.72 9.25 -1.07
CA ASP A 29 -11.02 9.12 -1.75
C ASP A 29 -10.92 8.83 -3.25
N ASN A 30 -9.78 9.13 -3.87
CA ASN A 30 -9.56 8.96 -5.29
C ASN A 30 -8.34 8.06 -5.56
N ILE A 31 -8.28 7.49 -6.77
CA ILE A 31 -7.11 6.72 -7.20
C ILE A 31 -5.88 7.66 -7.18
N PRO A 32 -4.77 7.27 -6.49
CA PRO A 32 -3.56 8.08 -6.48
C PRO A 32 -2.94 8.19 -7.88
N PRO A 33 -2.23 9.27 -8.17
CA PRO A 33 -1.34 9.28 -9.32
C PRO A 33 -0.24 8.25 -9.09
N PHE A 34 0.00 7.38 -10.09
CA PHE A 34 1.11 6.45 -10.07
C PHE A 34 1.97 6.56 -11.32
N HIS A 35 3.25 6.30 -11.17
CA HIS A 35 4.22 6.17 -12.24
C HIS A 35 5.14 5.02 -11.87
N ILE A 36 4.91 3.86 -12.47
CA ILE A 36 5.59 2.63 -12.12
C ILE A 36 6.39 2.06 -13.28
N LEU A 37 7.60 1.58 -13.01
CA LEU A 37 8.45 0.88 -13.94
C LEU A 37 8.20 -0.63 -13.84
N THR A 38 7.73 -1.23 -14.91
CA THR A 38 7.45 -2.67 -14.97
C THR A 38 8.72 -3.52 -15.02
N LYS A 39 8.57 -4.83 -14.85
CA LYS A 39 9.63 -5.84 -15.03
C LYS A 39 10.31 -5.79 -16.41
N ASP A 40 9.61 -5.27 -17.43
CA ASP A 40 10.07 -5.14 -18.82
C ASP A 40 10.60 -3.74 -19.15
N SER A 41 10.86 -2.93 -18.12
CA SER A 41 11.37 -1.56 -18.22
C SER A 41 10.43 -0.61 -19.00
N VAL A 42 9.13 -0.86 -18.92
CA VAL A 42 8.09 0.02 -19.48
C VAL A 42 7.44 0.80 -18.34
N TYR A 43 7.24 2.10 -18.53
CA TYR A 43 6.52 2.93 -17.58
C TYR A 43 5.00 2.83 -17.78
N LEU A 44 4.27 2.65 -16.69
CA LEU A 44 2.81 2.71 -16.63
C LEU A 44 2.36 3.81 -15.67
N THR A 45 1.26 4.45 -16.03
CA THR A 45 0.64 5.55 -15.27
C THR A 45 -0.88 5.36 -15.23
N ASN A 46 -1.59 6.30 -14.58
CA ASN A 46 -3.06 6.34 -14.61
C ASN A 46 -3.64 6.38 -16.04
N ALA A 47 -2.90 6.88 -17.04
CA ALA A 47 -3.33 6.90 -18.43
C ALA A 47 -3.51 5.49 -19.04
N ASN A 48 -2.88 4.47 -18.45
CA ASN A 48 -3.02 3.07 -18.86
C ASN A 48 -4.27 2.39 -18.27
N LEU A 49 -4.96 3.04 -17.33
CA LEU A 49 -6.21 2.52 -16.79
C LEU A 49 -7.35 2.65 -17.81
N LYS A 50 -8.15 1.60 -17.93
CA LYS A 50 -9.37 1.60 -18.72
C LYS A 50 -10.44 2.40 -17.97
N LYS A 51 -10.99 3.43 -18.61
CA LYS A 51 -12.05 4.26 -18.04
C LYS A 51 -13.30 3.43 -17.72
N GLY A 52 -13.99 3.80 -16.65
CA GLY A 52 -15.24 3.15 -16.25
C GLY A 52 -15.09 1.71 -15.76
N LYS A 53 -13.87 1.29 -15.39
CA LYS A 53 -13.59 0.01 -14.75
C LYS A 53 -13.10 0.23 -13.34
N PRO A 54 -13.54 -0.58 -12.37
CA PRO A 54 -13.02 -0.54 -11.01
C PRO A 54 -11.51 -0.78 -10.97
N VAL A 55 -10.86 -0.27 -9.92
CA VAL A 55 -9.41 -0.39 -9.73
C VAL A 55 -9.10 -0.86 -8.32
N MET A 56 -8.22 -1.84 -8.19
CA MET A 56 -7.63 -2.25 -6.92
C MET A 56 -6.14 -1.93 -6.93
N ILE A 57 -5.71 -1.10 -6.01
CA ILE A 57 -4.29 -0.82 -5.78
C ILE A 57 -3.79 -1.76 -4.69
N ILE A 58 -2.69 -2.46 -4.95
CA ILE A 58 -1.99 -3.29 -3.96
C ILE A 58 -0.57 -2.74 -3.81
N TYR A 59 -0.27 -2.14 -2.68
CA TYR A 59 1.09 -1.73 -2.34
C TYR A 59 1.79 -2.86 -1.62
N PHE A 60 2.93 -3.33 -2.15
CA PHE A 60 3.55 -4.58 -1.69
C PHE A 60 5.09 -4.54 -1.73
N ALA A 61 5.71 -5.53 -1.10
CA ALA A 61 7.12 -5.86 -1.30
C ALA A 61 7.24 -7.32 -1.72
N PRO A 62 8.04 -7.65 -2.74
CA PRO A 62 8.18 -9.04 -3.23
C PRO A 62 8.72 -10.03 -2.18
N ASP A 63 9.55 -9.56 -1.25
CA ASP A 63 10.17 -10.31 -0.15
C ASP A 63 9.33 -10.31 1.14
N CYS A 64 8.17 -9.66 1.15
CA CYS A 64 7.27 -9.62 2.29
C CYS A 64 6.42 -10.90 2.38
N SER A 65 6.55 -11.68 3.45
CA SER A 65 5.81 -12.93 3.65
C SER A 65 4.28 -12.76 3.66
N HIS A 66 3.77 -11.63 4.18
CA HIS A 66 2.35 -11.32 4.15
C HIS A 66 1.84 -11.01 2.74
N CYS A 67 2.68 -10.37 1.90
CA CYS A 67 2.35 -10.11 0.51
C CYS A 67 2.33 -11.41 -0.30
N GLN A 68 3.31 -12.28 -0.07
CA GLN A 68 3.37 -13.60 -0.70
C GLN A 68 2.16 -14.46 -0.32
N ARG A 69 1.79 -14.45 0.97
CA ARG A 69 0.58 -15.14 1.46
C ARG A 69 -0.67 -14.60 0.78
N LEU A 70 -0.85 -13.28 0.70
CA LEU A 70 -1.99 -12.66 0.02
C LEU A 70 -2.10 -13.16 -1.43
N MET A 71 -0.99 -13.19 -2.17
CA MET A 71 -1.00 -13.68 -3.56
C MET A 71 -1.37 -15.15 -3.64
N TYR A 72 -0.84 -15.97 -2.74
CA TYR A 72 -1.18 -17.39 -2.66
C TYR A 72 -2.68 -17.60 -2.38
N GLU A 73 -3.24 -16.86 -1.42
CA GLU A 73 -4.66 -16.94 -1.07
C GLU A 73 -5.58 -16.38 -2.18
N MET A 74 -5.11 -15.43 -2.99
CA MET A 74 -5.86 -14.90 -4.13
C MET A 74 -5.94 -15.88 -5.31
N GLN A 75 -4.94 -16.75 -5.50
CA GLN A 75 -4.85 -17.62 -6.70
C GLN A 75 -6.12 -18.44 -6.99
N PRO A 76 -6.73 -19.17 -6.03
CA PRO A 76 -7.95 -19.94 -6.30
C PRO A 76 -9.15 -19.07 -6.67
N ASP A 77 -9.16 -17.81 -6.23
CA ASP A 77 -10.25 -16.86 -6.38
C ASP A 77 -10.04 -15.83 -7.50
N MET A 78 -8.99 -15.97 -8.32
CA MET A 78 -8.67 -14.98 -9.37
C MET A 78 -9.81 -14.71 -10.36
N ALA A 79 -10.70 -15.64 -10.56
CA ALA A 79 -11.92 -15.45 -11.36
C ALA A 79 -12.85 -14.35 -10.81
N GLN A 80 -12.84 -14.11 -9.49
CA GLN A 80 -13.62 -13.06 -8.83
C GLN A 80 -13.07 -11.65 -9.12
N PHE A 81 -11.80 -11.57 -9.53
CA PHE A 81 -11.09 -10.31 -9.78
C PHE A 81 -10.95 -9.99 -11.28
N LYS A 82 -11.55 -10.76 -12.19
CA LYS A 82 -11.35 -10.62 -13.65
C LYS A 82 -11.84 -9.29 -14.23
N ASP A 83 -12.85 -8.68 -13.61
CA ASP A 83 -13.51 -7.45 -14.10
C ASP A 83 -12.95 -6.17 -13.49
N ILE A 84 -12.05 -6.26 -12.51
CA ILE A 84 -11.34 -5.15 -11.88
C ILE A 84 -9.92 -5.02 -12.42
N GLN A 85 -9.40 -3.81 -12.54
CA GLN A 85 -7.99 -3.56 -12.87
C GLN A 85 -7.16 -3.61 -11.58
N ILE A 86 -6.13 -4.43 -11.55
CA ILE A 86 -5.24 -4.58 -10.38
C ILE A 86 -3.93 -3.87 -10.69
N VAL A 87 -3.58 -2.86 -9.89
CA VAL A 87 -2.31 -2.13 -9.98
C VAL A 87 -1.47 -2.50 -8.76
N MET A 88 -0.43 -3.28 -8.98
CA MET A 88 0.50 -3.70 -7.94
C MET A 88 1.72 -2.79 -7.95
N VAL A 89 1.92 -2.04 -6.87
CA VAL A 89 2.98 -1.05 -6.74
C VAL A 89 3.95 -1.48 -5.65
N THR A 90 5.24 -1.47 -5.97
CA THR A 90 6.31 -1.71 -4.99
C THR A 90 7.28 -0.53 -4.93
N PHE A 91 8.05 -0.46 -3.83
CA PHE A 91 9.15 0.48 -3.64
C PHE A 91 10.52 -0.12 -3.96
N THR A 92 10.56 -1.35 -4.43
CA THR A 92 11.79 -2.08 -4.75
C THR A 92 12.63 -1.29 -5.76
N SER A 93 13.92 -1.07 -5.46
CA SER A 93 14.80 -0.30 -6.33
C SER A 93 14.95 -0.96 -7.71
N ASN A 94 15.27 -0.16 -8.73
CA ASN A 94 15.46 -0.65 -10.11
C ASN A 94 16.56 -1.71 -10.22
N ARG A 95 17.54 -1.72 -9.29
CA ARG A 95 18.57 -2.76 -9.21
C ARG A 95 18.00 -4.14 -8.84
N LEU A 96 16.80 -4.17 -8.25
CA LEU A 96 16.11 -5.37 -7.80
C LEU A 96 14.92 -5.74 -8.70
N LEU A 97 14.89 -5.25 -9.97
CA LEU A 97 13.86 -5.66 -10.95
C LEU A 97 13.83 -7.18 -11.17
N GLN A 98 14.92 -7.87 -10.89
CA GLN A 98 14.95 -9.33 -10.93
C GLN A 98 13.96 -9.94 -9.92
N MET A 99 13.89 -9.41 -8.68
CA MET A 99 12.90 -9.86 -7.69
C MET A 99 11.46 -9.66 -8.19
N LEU A 100 11.21 -8.56 -8.93
CA LEU A 100 9.90 -8.30 -9.51
C LEU A 100 9.56 -9.29 -10.63
N ARG A 101 10.55 -9.69 -11.45
CA ARG A 101 10.40 -10.72 -12.48
C ARG A 101 10.10 -12.09 -11.88
N GLU A 102 10.82 -12.45 -10.83
CA GLU A 102 10.61 -13.70 -10.09
C GLU A 102 9.21 -13.73 -9.48
N PHE A 103 8.81 -12.69 -8.76
CA PHE A 103 7.47 -12.56 -8.20
C PHE A 103 6.38 -12.67 -9.28
N TYR A 104 6.55 -12.03 -10.42
CA TYR A 104 5.63 -12.13 -11.55
C TYR A 104 5.49 -13.56 -12.08
N LYS A 105 6.60 -14.30 -12.16
CA LYS A 105 6.66 -15.68 -12.61
C LYS A 105 6.05 -16.63 -11.57
N ASP A 106 6.40 -16.49 -10.30
CA ASP A 106 6.00 -17.39 -9.23
C ASP A 106 4.47 -17.43 -9.05
N TYR A 107 3.82 -16.28 -9.22
CA TYR A 107 2.36 -16.19 -9.16
C TYR A 107 1.67 -16.26 -10.52
N SER A 108 2.40 -16.60 -11.59
CA SER A 108 1.87 -16.81 -12.95
C SER A 108 1.04 -15.62 -13.47
N PHE A 109 1.45 -14.39 -13.19
CA PHE A 109 0.69 -13.18 -13.54
C PHE A 109 0.52 -12.95 -15.03
N SER A 110 1.29 -13.63 -15.89
CA SER A 110 1.08 -13.65 -17.34
C SER A 110 -0.31 -14.16 -17.75
N LYS A 111 -0.98 -14.93 -16.90
CA LYS A 111 -2.35 -15.43 -17.11
C LYS A 111 -3.43 -14.38 -16.85
N TYR A 112 -3.08 -13.24 -16.24
CA TYR A 112 -4.03 -12.24 -15.77
C TYR A 112 -3.75 -10.87 -16.40
N PRO A 113 -4.32 -10.59 -17.58
CA PRO A 113 -4.04 -9.37 -18.35
C PRO A 113 -4.58 -8.09 -17.70
N ASN A 114 -5.38 -8.23 -16.63
CA ASN A 114 -5.90 -7.13 -15.84
C ASN A 114 -4.96 -6.70 -14.69
N ILE A 115 -3.78 -7.34 -14.56
CA ILE A 115 -2.75 -6.99 -13.56
C ILE A 115 -1.66 -6.14 -14.22
N MET A 116 -1.46 -4.95 -13.68
CA MET A 116 -0.31 -4.08 -13.93
C MET A 116 0.59 -4.13 -12.69
N MET A 117 1.89 -4.38 -12.87
CA MET A 117 2.83 -4.47 -11.74
C MET A 117 4.13 -3.73 -12.05
N GLY A 118 4.59 -2.94 -11.10
CA GLY A 118 5.83 -2.20 -11.26
C GLY A 118 6.32 -1.54 -9.98
N THR A 119 7.53 -0.98 -10.04
CA THR A 119 8.12 -0.20 -8.94
C THR A 119 7.93 1.29 -9.17
N GLU A 120 7.61 2.02 -8.11
CA GLU A 120 7.56 3.49 -8.11
C GLU A 120 8.89 4.13 -7.66
N TYR A 121 9.94 3.32 -7.40
CA TYR A 121 11.24 3.85 -7.05
C TYR A 121 11.78 4.81 -8.14
N PRO A 122 12.38 5.97 -7.80
CA PRO A 122 12.64 6.49 -6.45
C PRO A 122 11.58 7.48 -5.91
N ASN A 123 10.42 7.60 -6.55
CA ASN A 123 9.49 8.71 -6.28
C ASN A 123 8.54 8.47 -5.11
N TYR A 124 8.20 7.23 -4.78
CA TYR A 124 7.33 6.85 -3.65
C TYR A 124 6.01 7.66 -3.54
N ALA A 125 5.38 7.98 -4.68
CA ALA A 125 4.18 8.82 -4.73
C ALA A 125 2.97 8.09 -4.12
N VAL A 126 2.79 6.82 -4.45
CA VAL A 126 1.70 5.97 -3.94
C VAL A 126 1.89 5.69 -2.45
N GLN A 127 3.14 5.40 -2.03
CA GLN A 127 3.46 5.20 -0.61
C GLN A 127 3.07 6.41 0.24
N ARG A 128 3.47 7.61 -0.21
CA ARG A 128 3.16 8.85 0.51
C ARG A 128 1.67 9.15 0.50
N TYR A 129 0.98 8.91 -0.62
CA TYR A 129 -0.45 9.14 -0.75
C TYR A 129 -1.24 8.35 0.28
N TYR A 130 -0.93 7.06 0.44
CA TYR A 130 -1.59 6.20 1.42
C TYR A 130 -0.96 6.23 2.81
N GLN A 131 0.18 6.89 3.00
CA GLN A 131 0.99 6.84 4.22
C GLN A 131 1.29 5.39 4.64
N VAL A 132 1.68 4.56 3.66
CA VAL A 132 1.86 3.11 3.88
C VAL A 132 2.98 2.88 4.91
N ALA A 133 2.61 2.34 6.07
CA ALA A 133 3.54 1.94 7.11
C ALA A 133 3.91 0.45 7.02
N ASN A 134 3.01 -0.39 6.51
CA ASN A 134 3.21 -1.84 6.40
C ASN A 134 2.68 -2.35 5.05
N THR A 135 3.28 -3.44 4.56
CA THR A 135 2.82 -4.14 3.36
C THR A 135 2.22 -5.51 3.70
N PRO A 136 1.21 -5.96 2.95
CA PRO A 136 0.52 -5.24 1.87
C PRO A 136 -0.47 -4.20 2.41
N PHE A 137 -0.64 -3.11 1.64
CA PHE A 137 -1.77 -2.20 1.77
C PHE A 137 -2.65 -2.35 0.53
N ILE A 138 -3.98 -2.36 0.68
CA ILE A 138 -4.91 -2.53 -0.45
C ILE A 138 -5.95 -1.42 -0.41
N ALA A 139 -6.28 -0.85 -1.58
CA ALA A 139 -7.41 0.05 -1.74
C ALA A 139 -8.23 -0.34 -2.98
N VAL A 140 -9.54 -0.42 -2.82
CA VAL A 140 -10.50 -0.76 -3.88
C VAL A 140 -11.30 0.49 -4.23
N TYR A 141 -11.35 0.82 -5.51
CA TYR A 141 -12.06 1.96 -6.08
C TYR A 141 -13.12 1.50 -7.06
N ASP A 142 -14.25 2.19 -7.08
CA ASP A 142 -15.35 1.92 -7.99
C ASP A 142 -15.05 2.37 -9.44
N HIS A 143 -15.99 2.13 -10.34
CA HIS A 143 -15.92 2.53 -11.75
C HIS A 143 -15.83 4.05 -11.98
N LYS A 144 -16.09 4.88 -10.94
CA LYS A 144 -15.93 6.34 -10.95
C LYS A 144 -14.59 6.77 -10.35
N GLY A 145 -13.77 5.82 -9.89
CA GLY A 145 -12.49 6.08 -9.21
C GLY A 145 -12.65 6.52 -7.77
N LYS A 146 -13.81 6.28 -7.13
CA LYS A 146 -14.06 6.60 -5.73
C LYS A 146 -13.76 5.41 -4.84
N LEU A 147 -13.18 5.69 -3.66
CA LEU A 147 -12.82 4.66 -2.70
C LEU A 147 -14.06 3.91 -2.23
N VAL A 148 -14.02 2.59 -2.37
CA VAL A 148 -15.00 1.66 -1.80
C VAL A 148 -14.52 1.19 -0.43
N GLN A 149 -13.26 0.75 -0.35
CA GLN A 149 -12.66 0.25 0.89
C GLN A 149 -11.14 0.25 0.82
N ALA A 150 -10.50 0.55 1.97
CA ALA A 150 -9.07 0.39 2.15
C ALA A 150 -8.77 -0.64 3.26
N PHE A 151 -7.68 -1.38 3.07
CA PHE A 151 -7.20 -2.40 3.98
C PHE A 151 -5.73 -2.11 4.32
N PRO A 152 -5.46 -1.47 5.48
CA PRO A 152 -4.08 -1.18 5.93
C PRO A 152 -3.35 -2.42 6.44
N LYS A 153 -4.05 -3.56 6.51
CA LYS A 153 -3.54 -4.89 6.83
C LYS A 153 -4.15 -5.91 5.87
N PRO A 154 -3.52 -7.08 5.64
CA PRO A 154 -4.09 -8.12 4.79
C PRO A 154 -5.50 -8.48 5.23
N PRO A 155 -6.53 -8.31 4.36
CA PRO A 155 -7.88 -8.74 4.66
C PRO A 155 -8.02 -10.27 4.54
N LYS A 156 -9.09 -10.81 5.10
CA LYS A 156 -9.54 -12.16 4.72
C LYS A 156 -10.09 -12.13 3.29
N MET A 157 -9.90 -13.21 2.54
CA MET A 157 -10.31 -13.26 1.12
C MET A 157 -11.80 -12.94 0.89
N PRO A 158 -12.76 -13.42 1.70
CA PRO A 158 -14.16 -13.03 1.55
C PRO A 158 -14.42 -11.52 1.69
N GLU A 159 -13.63 -10.82 2.55
CA GLU A 159 -13.75 -9.37 2.74
C GLU A 159 -13.26 -8.61 1.50
N LEU A 160 -12.13 -9.05 0.92
CA LEU A 160 -11.59 -8.47 -0.29
C LEU A 160 -12.54 -8.67 -1.48
N ILE A 161 -13.05 -9.89 -1.65
CA ILE A 161 -14.04 -10.21 -2.70
C ILE A 161 -15.31 -9.38 -2.53
N ALA A 162 -15.79 -9.21 -1.29
CA ALA A 162 -16.97 -8.38 -1.02
C ALA A 162 -16.74 -6.90 -1.39
N ALA A 163 -15.55 -6.35 -1.12
CA ALA A 163 -15.20 -4.99 -1.53
C ALA A 163 -15.16 -4.84 -3.06
N VAL A 164 -14.59 -5.82 -3.75
CA VAL A 164 -14.54 -5.84 -5.23
C VAL A 164 -15.93 -5.95 -5.85
N LYS A 165 -16.83 -6.70 -5.27
CA LYS A 165 -18.23 -6.82 -5.75
C LYS A 165 -19.06 -5.55 -5.57
N LYS A 166 -18.65 -4.65 -4.68
CA LYS A 166 -19.30 -3.35 -4.45
C LYS A 166 -18.74 -2.23 -5.34
N SER A 167 -17.65 -2.49 -6.08
CA SER A 167 -16.92 -1.48 -6.84
C SER A 167 -17.46 -1.17 -8.26
#